data_73830ce68d3a5e7f2dab325cc33db332
#
_entry.id   73830ce68d3a5e7f2dab325cc33db332
#
_cell.length_a   1.000
_cell.length_b   1.000
_cell.length_c   1.000
_cell.angle_alpha   90.00
_cell.angle_beta   90.00
_cell.angle_gamma   90.00
#
_symmetry.space_group_name_H-M   'P 1'
#
loop_
_entity.id
_entity.type
_entity.pdbx_description
1 polymer ?
#
loop_
_entity_poly.entity_id
_entity_poly.type
_entity_poly.pdbx_seq_one_letter_code
_entity_poly.pdbx_strand_id
1 'polypeptide(L)'
;MAIVTGSNTGMGYEAALQLLGLKLSRLILAVRLPDKGEAAAATMRKRFSKASIEVWELDMCSYDSVQAFAKRVDTQLSRIDIVILNAGRARLEYHKCESTGHEEDLQVNYLSTILLTVLLLPTLKAKGLPGQPAHLAISSAALTLHAKFLQRDKIPLLPALDGPNNFDRGDSYVTSKLLGEMFLWNLVEYVSANDVIVNLADPAMVRGTNLARDVQGGGMKMAVTIFGAIAGRSPKVGASCYIDAVVNKGKESHGCFLMSWKIHP
;
A
#
# COMPACT_ATOMS: atom_id res chain seq x y z
N MET A 1 -12.96 8.43 9.54
CA MET A 1 -12.25 8.99 8.37
C MET A 1 -11.18 8.03 7.86
N ALA A 2 -10.71 8.19 6.62
CA ALA A 2 -9.72 7.30 6.05
C ALA A 2 -8.61 8.02 5.29
N ILE A 3 -7.44 7.37 5.20
CA ILE A 3 -6.31 7.73 4.36
C ILE A 3 -6.04 6.58 3.39
N VAL A 4 -5.88 6.86 2.10
CA VAL A 4 -5.51 5.85 1.10
C VAL A 4 -4.32 6.35 0.29
N THR A 5 -3.20 5.61 0.30
CA THR A 5 -2.01 5.98 -0.47
C THR A 5 -2.09 5.45 -1.90
N GLY A 6 -1.53 6.19 -2.87
CA GLY A 6 -1.59 5.82 -4.29
C GLY A 6 -3.02 5.77 -4.86
N SER A 7 -3.88 6.67 -4.41
CA SER A 7 -5.33 6.62 -4.60
C SER A 7 -5.87 7.44 -5.79
N ASN A 8 -4.99 7.96 -6.65
CA ASN A 8 -5.42 8.67 -7.85
C ASN A 8 -5.80 7.76 -9.02
N THR A 9 -5.50 6.46 -8.95
CA THR A 9 -5.80 5.48 -10.00
C THR A 9 -5.82 4.05 -9.46
N GLY A 10 -6.30 3.10 -10.27
CA GLY A 10 -6.21 1.68 -9.96
C GLY A 10 -6.94 1.25 -8.70
N MET A 11 -6.32 0.35 -7.93
CA MET A 11 -6.93 -0.22 -6.72
C MET A 11 -7.13 0.79 -5.60
N GLY A 12 -6.18 1.73 -5.41
CA GLY A 12 -6.33 2.78 -4.41
C GLY A 12 -7.52 3.70 -4.70
N TYR A 13 -7.77 4.03 -5.98
CA TYR A 13 -8.94 4.79 -6.40
C TYR A 13 -10.24 4.01 -6.13
N GLU A 14 -10.29 2.73 -6.46
CA GLU A 14 -11.45 1.86 -6.21
C GLU A 14 -11.70 1.64 -4.71
N ALA A 15 -10.64 1.50 -3.90
CA ALA A 15 -10.76 1.42 -2.45
C ALA A 15 -11.38 2.71 -1.87
N ALA A 16 -10.89 3.87 -2.35
CA ALA A 16 -11.44 5.17 -1.99
C ALA A 16 -12.94 5.29 -2.33
N LEU A 17 -13.35 4.86 -3.55
CA LEU A 17 -14.76 4.83 -3.96
C LEU A 17 -15.61 3.90 -3.08
N GLN A 18 -15.09 2.73 -2.71
CA GLN A 18 -15.82 1.78 -1.87
C GLN A 18 -16.00 2.32 -0.46
N LEU A 19 -14.97 2.91 0.15
CA LEU A 19 -15.08 3.57 1.45
C LEU A 19 -16.11 4.71 1.43
N LEU A 20 -16.11 5.55 0.40
CA LEU A 20 -17.12 6.60 0.23
C LEU A 20 -18.52 6.03 0.07
N GLY A 21 -18.66 4.89 -0.64
CA GLY A 21 -19.93 4.15 -0.76
C GLY A 21 -20.46 3.63 0.59
N LEU A 22 -19.56 3.36 1.54
CA LEU A 22 -19.89 2.99 2.93
C LEU A 22 -20.14 4.22 3.83
N LYS A 23 -20.41 5.38 3.24
CA LYS A 23 -20.73 6.65 3.92
C LYS A 23 -19.56 7.22 4.74
N LEU A 24 -18.31 7.01 4.29
CA LEU A 24 -17.16 7.67 4.87
C LEU A 24 -17.34 9.21 4.79
N SER A 25 -17.17 9.91 5.91
CA SER A 25 -17.37 11.36 5.99
C SER A 25 -16.17 12.18 5.55
N ARG A 26 -14.94 11.66 5.72
CA ARG A 26 -13.69 12.36 5.33
C ARG A 26 -12.69 11.37 4.76
N LEU A 27 -12.10 11.69 3.62
CA LEU A 27 -11.12 10.90 2.88
C LEU A 27 -9.92 11.75 2.50
N ILE A 28 -8.72 11.24 2.79
CA ILE A 28 -7.46 11.79 2.31
C ILE A 28 -6.94 10.89 1.18
N LEU A 29 -6.81 11.45 -0.01
CA LEU A 29 -6.10 10.85 -1.14
C LEU A 29 -4.62 11.23 -1.04
N ALA A 30 -3.78 10.32 -0.58
CA ALA A 30 -2.34 10.54 -0.49
C ALA A 30 -1.67 10.09 -1.80
N VAL A 31 -1.11 11.04 -2.56
CA VAL A 31 -0.64 10.84 -3.93
C VAL A 31 0.65 11.59 -4.21
N ARG A 32 1.51 11.03 -5.07
CA ARG A 32 2.79 11.66 -5.46
C ARG A 32 2.60 12.94 -6.28
N LEU A 33 1.58 12.98 -7.14
CA LEU A 33 1.29 14.11 -8.02
C LEU A 33 -0.07 14.69 -7.66
N PRO A 34 -0.13 15.82 -6.93
CA PRO A 34 -1.37 16.46 -6.47
C PRO A 34 -2.37 16.72 -7.60
N ASP A 35 -1.93 17.19 -8.76
CA ASP A 35 -2.83 17.48 -9.89
C ASP A 35 -3.60 16.24 -10.37
N LYS A 36 -2.93 15.06 -10.40
CA LYS A 36 -3.60 13.80 -10.73
C LYS A 36 -4.54 13.35 -9.61
N GLY A 37 -4.19 13.66 -8.38
CA GLY A 37 -5.06 13.46 -7.23
C GLY A 37 -6.31 14.31 -7.29
N GLU A 38 -6.19 15.59 -7.61
CA GLU A 38 -7.32 16.51 -7.72
C GLU A 38 -8.27 16.14 -8.87
N ALA A 39 -7.75 15.67 -10.00
CA ALA A 39 -8.60 15.13 -11.08
C ALA A 39 -9.44 13.94 -10.61
N ALA A 40 -8.85 13.02 -9.83
CA ALA A 40 -9.55 11.89 -9.23
C ALA A 40 -10.56 12.36 -8.17
N ALA A 41 -10.15 13.26 -7.27
CA ALA A 41 -11.00 13.82 -6.21
C ALA A 41 -12.22 14.59 -6.77
N ALA A 42 -12.06 15.33 -7.86
CA ALA A 42 -13.15 16.05 -8.51
C ALA A 42 -14.26 15.10 -8.97
N THR A 43 -13.91 13.94 -9.52
CA THR A 43 -14.87 12.90 -9.91
C THR A 43 -15.57 12.31 -8.69
N MET A 44 -14.83 12.04 -7.61
CA MET A 44 -15.40 11.51 -6.37
C MET A 44 -16.32 12.52 -5.68
N ARG A 45 -15.95 13.83 -5.61
CA ARG A 45 -16.74 14.90 -4.99
C ARG A 45 -18.09 15.08 -5.69
N LYS A 46 -18.14 14.92 -7.03
CA LYS A 46 -19.40 14.97 -7.79
C LYS A 46 -20.37 13.87 -7.37
N ARG A 47 -19.85 12.69 -7.05
CA ARG A 47 -20.66 11.51 -6.69
C ARG A 47 -20.98 11.46 -5.20
N PHE A 48 -20.12 11.95 -4.35
CA PHE A 48 -20.19 11.87 -2.89
C PHE A 48 -20.11 13.26 -2.24
N SER A 49 -21.07 14.13 -2.58
CA SER A 49 -21.07 15.54 -2.20
C SER A 49 -21.12 15.81 -0.68
N LYS A 50 -21.50 14.80 0.13
CA LYS A 50 -21.54 14.91 1.60
C LYS A 50 -20.20 14.57 2.26
N ALA A 51 -19.24 14.00 1.54
CA ALA A 51 -17.94 13.64 2.07
C ALA A 51 -16.91 14.76 1.82
N SER A 52 -16.07 15.02 2.82
CA SER A 52 -14.86 15.85 2.64
C SER A 52 -13.78 14.99 1.98
N ILE A 53 -13.30 15.40 0.79
CA ILE A 53 -12.27 14.67 0.04
C ILE A 53 -11.12 15.63 -0.22
N GLU A 54 -9.97 15.31 0.35
CA GLU A 54 -8.76 16.12 0.29
C GLU A 54 -7.65 15.36 -0.44
N VAL A 55 -6.79 16.08 -1.13
CA VAL A 55 -5.60 15.56 -1.79
C VAL A 55 -4.36 16.03 -1.05
N TRP A 56 -3.56 15.10 -0.58
CA TRP A 56 -2.31 15.38 0.11
C TRP A 56 -1.15 14.75 -0.64
N GLU A 57 -0.08 15.52 -0.76
CA GLU A 57 1.15 15.04 -1.38
C GLU A 57 1.82 13.98 -0.52
N LEU A 58 2.24 12.88 -1.18
CA LEU A 58 3.05 11.82 -0.58
C LEU A 58 3.88 11.14 -1.67
N ASP A 59 5.18 11.40 -1.68
CA ASP A 59 6.13 10.68 -2.53
C ASP A 59 6.87 9.62 -1.71
N MET A 60 6.58 8.36 -2.03
CA MET A 60 7.22 7.20 -1.38
C MET A 60 8.68 7.01 -1.79
N CYS A 61 9.20 7.76 -2.78
CA CYS A 61 10.62 7.81 -3.11
C CYS A 61 11.40 8.83 -2.26
N SER A 62 10.76 9.55 -1.34
CA SER A 62 11.38 10.60 -0.52
C SER A 62 11.05 10.40 0.96
N TYR A 63 12.06 10.21 1.79
CA TYR A 63 11.88 10.15 3.25
C TYR A 63 11.34 11.45 3.82
N ASP A 64 11.77 12.60 3.30
CA ASP A 64 11.28 13.92 3.73
C ASP A 64 9.78 14.06 3.46
N SER A 65 9.33 13.60 2.28
CA SER A 65 7.90 13.60 1.95
C SER A 65 7.10 12.68 2.87
N VAL A 66 7.60 11.49 3.18
CA VAL A 66 6.96 10.55 4.10
C VAL A 66 6.88 11.14 5.52
N GLN A 67 7.94 11.75 6.02
CA GLN A 67 7.97 12.38 7.34
C GLN A 67 7.05 13.62 7.41
N ALA A 68 7.09 14.47 6.38
CA ALA A 68 6.21 15.64 6.28
C ALA A 68 4.73 15.24 6.25
N PHE A 69 4.40 14.18 5.49
CA PHE A 69 3.06 13.63 5.44
C PHE A 69 2.61 13.12 6.82
N ALA A 70 3.41 12.30 7.49
CA ALA A 70 3.09 11.77 8.82
C ALA A 70 2.91 12.90 9.85
N LYS A 71 3.78 13.91 9.84
CA LYS A 71 3.65 15.12 10.67
C LYS A 71 2.35 15.87 10.37
N ARG A 72 1.99 16.01 9.09
CA ARG A 72 0.73 16.66 8.70
C ARG A 72 -0.49 15.87 9.21
N VAL A 73 -0.45 14.54 9.11
CA VAL A 73 -1.49 13.66 9.66
C VAL A 73 -1.64 13.88 11.17
N ASP A 74 -0.52 13.94 11.88
CA ASP A 74 -0.53 14.16 13.33
C ASP A 74 -1.07 15.55 13.71
N THR A 75 -0.68 16.59 12.99
CA THR A 75 -1.04 17.98 13.39
C THR A 75 -2.41 18.42 12.89
N GLN A 76 -2.90 17.91 11.74
CA GLN A 76 -4.11 18.44 11.09
C GLN A 76 -5.34 17.54 11.20
N LEU A 77 -5.18 16.29 11.62
CA LEU A 77 -6.30 15.37 11.78
C LEU A 77 -6.62 15.17 13.25
N SER A 78 -7.88 15.31 13.62
CA SER A 78 -8.36 15.05 14.99
C SER A 78 -8.81 13.61 15.23
N ARG A 79 -9.04 12.85 14.16
CA ARG A 79 -9.49 11.46 14.18
C ARG A 79 -8.96 10.70 12.98
N ILE A 80 -8.62 9.43 13.13
CA ILE A 80 -8.23 8.52 12.05
C ILE A 80 -8.77 7.13 12.39
N ASP A 81 -9.57 6.55 11.50
CA ASP A 81 -10.15 5.22 11.71
C ASP A 81 -9.50 4.17 10.80
N ILE A 82 -9.14 4.55 9.58
CA ILE A 82 -8.67 3.64 8.53
C ILE A 82 -7.48 4.25 7.80
N VAL A 83 -6.44 3.43 7.62
CA VAL A 83 -5.32 3.70 6.71
C VAL A 83 -5.13 2.51 5.77
N ILE A 84 -5.10 2.78 4.46
CA ILE A 84 -4.76 1.78 3.44
C ILE A 84 -3.47 2.21 2.76
N LEU A 85 -2.38 1.49 3.06
CA LEU A 85 -1.08 1.67 2.42
C LEU A 85 -1.05 0.85 1.13
N ASN A 86 -1.70 1.41 0.09
CA ASN A 86 -1.82 0.77 -1.22
C ASN A 86 -0.71 1.17 -2.20
N ALA A 87 -0.05 2.31 -1.99
CA ALA A 87 1.04 2.74 -2.87
C ALA A 87 2.09 1.63 -3.00
N GLY A 88 2.41 1.28 -4.22
CA GLY A 88 3.36 0.22 -4.52
C GLY A 88 3.82 0.26 -5.98
N ARG A 89 4.88 -0.45 -6.27
CA ARG A 89 5.53 -0.52 -7.57
C ARG A 89 6.00 -1.93 -7.90
N ALA A 90 6.08 -2.25 -9.18
CA ALA A 90 6.81 -3.40 -9.71
C ALA A 90 7.55 -2.94 -10.95
N ARG A 91 8.87 -2.89 -10.89
CA ARG A 91 9.76 -2.54 -12.00
C ARG A 91 10.22 -3.77 -12.75
N LEU A 92 10.33 -3.65 -14.05
CA LEU A 92 10.93 -4.67 -14.90
C LEU A 92 12.39 -4.37 -15.22
N GLU A 93 12.84 -3.17 -14.92
CA GLU A 93 14.21 -2.70 -15.09
C GLU A 93 14.64 -1.99 -13.80
N TYR A 94 15.94 -2.02 -13.52
CA TYR A 94 16.50 -1.33 -12.38
C TYR A 94 16.28 0.17 -12.49
N HIS A 95 15.66 0.72 -11.46
CA HIS A 95 15.51 2.15 -11.27
C HIS A 95 15.88 2.52 -9.85
N LYS A 96 16.44 3.69 -9.68
CA LYS A 96 16.88 4.22 -8.40
C LYS A 96 16.06 5.45 -8.03
N CYS A 97 15.64 5.55 -6.77
CA CYS A 97 15.08 6.78 -6.25
C CYS A 97 16.21 7.81 -6.09
N GLU A 98 16.11 8.94 -6.75
CA GLU A 98 17.17 9.96 -6.76
C GLU A 98 17.48 10.51 -5.36
N SER A 99 16.44 10.73 -4.55
CA SER A 99 16.57 11.35 -3.22
C SER A 99 17.16 10.41 -2.15
N THR A 100 16.98 9.09 -2.29
CA THR A 100 17.37 8.12 -1.25
C THR A 100 18.52 7.21 -1.70
N GLY A 101 18.68 7.06 -2.99
CA GLY A 101 19.70 6.19 -3.55
C GLY A 101 19.32 4.70 -3.58
N HIS A 102 18.17 4.31 -3.06
CA HIS A 102 17.72 2.93 -3.04
C HIS A 102 17.02 2.51 -4.33
N GLU A 103 17.04 1.21 -4.63
CA GLU A 103 16.24 0.62 -5.70
C GLU A 103 14.75 0.92 -5.46
N GLU A 104 13.99 1.20 -6.54
CA GLU A 104 12.67 1.84 -6.42
C GLU A 104 11.60 0.90 -5.84
N ASP A 105 11.63 -0.41 -6.14
CA ASP A 105 10.69 -1.38 -5.54
C ASP A 105 11.01 -1.57 -4.04
N LEU A 106 12.28 -1.68 -3.67
CA LEU A 106 12.73 -1.75 -2.28
C LEU A 106 12.33 -0.49 -1.52
N GLN A 107 12.58 0.69 -2.10
CA GLN A 107 12.25 1.98 -1.47
C GLN A 107 10.75 2.11 -1.22
N VAL A 108 9.94 1.96 -2.27
CA VAL A 108 8.50 2.25 -2.20
C VAL A 108 7.75 1.16 -1.43
N ASN A 109 7.99 -0.12 -1.78
CA ASN A 109 7.18 -1.22 -1.22
C ASN A 109 7.59 -1.59 0.20
N TYR A 110 8.84 -1.37 0.57
CA TYR A 110 9.37 -1.72 1.89
C TYR A 110 9.78 -0.51 2.71
N LEU A 111 10.90 0.15 2.39
CA LEU A 111 11.49 1.15 3.28
C LEU A 111 10.53 2.29 3.63
N SER A 112 9.92 2.93 2.63
CA SER A 112 8.97 4.03 2.87
C SER A 112 7.63 3.57 3.43
N THR A 113 7.15 2.40 3.01
CA THR A 113 5.90 1.83 3.55
C THR A 113 6.03 1.53 5.04
N ILE A 114 7.16 0.95 5.45
CA ILE A 114 7.43 0.64 6.85
C ILE A 114 7.70 1.91 7.66
N LEU A 115 8.48 2.85 7.13
CA LEU A 115 8.69 4.14 7.78
C LEU A 115 7.35 4.84 8.03
N LEU A 116 6.48 4.91 7.01
CA LEU A 116 5.16 5.53 7.15
C LEU A 116 4.30 4.78 8.17
N THR A 117 4.33 3.45 8.16
CA THR A 117 3.64 2.62 9.16
C THR A 117 4.06 3.00 10.57
N VAL A 118 5.36 2.97 10.87
CA VAL A 118 5.89 3.29 12.20
C VAL A 118 5.55 4.72 12.63
N LEU A 119 5.66 5.69 11.73
CA LEU A 119 5.34 7.08 12.01
C LEU A 119 3.85 7.32 12.28
N LEU A 120 2.96 6.54 11.65
CA LEU A 120 1.51 6.69 11.83
C LEU A 120 0.97 5.98 13.09
N LEU A 121 1.62 4.93 13.57
CA LEU A 121 1.12 4.12 14.70
C LEU A 121 0.80 4.95 15.96
N PRO A 122 1.67 5.86 16.45
CA PRO A 122 1.35 6.68 17.62
C PRO A 122 0.12 7.55 17.42
N THR A 123 -0.01 8.13 16.22
CA THR A 123 -1.14 8.98 15.86
C THR A 123 -2.43 8.18 15.73
N LEU A 124 -2.38 6.98 15.13
CA LEU A 124 -3.53 6.07 15.03
C LEU A 124 -4.02 5.64 16.41
N LYS A 125 -3.11 5.29 17.31
CA LYS A 125 -3.43 4.96 18.72
C LYS A 125 -4.08 6.14 19.43
N ALA A 126 -3.53 7.35 19.29
CA ALA A 126 -3.99 8.54 19.99
C ALA A 126 -5.32 9.09 19.44
N LYS A 127 -5.59 8.90 18.15
CA LYS A 127 -6.74 9.52 17.43
C LYS A 127 -7.78 8.50 16.96
N GLY A 128 -7.66 7.24 17.36
CA GLY A 128 -8.72 6.24 17.22
C GLY A 128 -9.91 6.55 18.12
N LEU A 129 -11.05 5.94 17.83
CA LEU A 129 -12.21 6.03 18.70
C LEU A 129 -12.00 5.20 19.97
N PRO A 130 -12.42 5.70 21.15
CA PRO A 130 -12.37 4.89 22.37
C PRO A 130 -13.08 3.54 22.19
N GLY A 131 -12.35 2.45 22.48
CA GLY A 131 -12.87 1.08 22.35
C GLY A 131 -12.98 0.55 20.92
N GLN A 132 -12.60 1.34 19.90
CA GLN A 132 -12.57 0.93 18.50
C GLN A 132 -11.16 1.23 17.94
N PRO A 133 -10.28 0.23 17.86
CA PRO A 133 -8.93 0.42 17.33
C PRO A 133 -8.99 0.88 15.88
N ALA A 134 -8.06 1.75 15.49
CA ALA A 134 -7.89 2.10 14.08
C ALA A 134 -7.35 0.91 13.29
N HIS A 135 -7.66 0.85 12.00
CA HIS A 135 -7.19 -0.19 11.08
C HIS A 135 -6.13 0.34 10.14
N LEU A 136 -5.01 -0.36 10.01
CA LEU A 136 -3.97 -0.11 9.05
C LEU A 136 -3.75 -1.37 8.19
N ALA A 137 -4.17 -1.32 6.94
CA ALA A 137 -3.93 -2.40 5.98
C ALA A 137 -2.77 -2.03 5.04
N ILE A 138 -1.81 -2.93 4.91
CA ILE A 138 -0.67 -2.80 4.00
C ILE A 138 -0.91 -3.70 2.79
N SER A 139 -0.79 -3.15 1.58
CA SER A 139 -0.87 -3.93 0.36
C SER A 139 0.31 -4.90 0.25
N SER A 140 0.03 -6.19 0.22
CA SER A 140 1.00 -7.25 -0.04
C SER A 140 0.65 -8.05 -1.30
N ALA A 141 1.27 -9.21 -1.49
CA ALA A 141 1.04 -10.08 -2.64
C ALA A 141 1.33 -11.54 -2.28
N ALA A 142 0.41 -12.45 -2.59
CA ALA A 142 0.63 -13.90 -2.40
C ALA A 142 1.83 -14.44 -3.22
N LEU A 143 2.36 -13.66 -4.15
CA LEU A 143 3.61 -13.98 -4.86
C LEU A 143 4.82 -14.12 -3.92
N THR A 144 4.77 -13.53 -2.73
CA THR A 144 5.82 -13.67 -1.70
C THR A 144 6.10 -15.12 -1.34
N LEU A 145 5.11 -16.02 -1.45
CA LEU A 145 5.28 -17.47 -1.27
C LEU A 145 6.26 -18.09 -2.28
N HIS A 146 6.59 -17.39 -3.35
CA HIS A 146 7.53 -17.82 -4.40
C HIS A 146 8.81 -16.99 -4.44
N ALA A 147 9.05 -16.14 -3.44
CA ALA A 147 10.26 -15.33 -3.34
C ALA A 147 11.50 -16.23 -3.29
N LYS A 148 12.46 -15.97 -4.15
CA LYS A 148 13.78 -16.63 -4.11
C LYS A 148 14.66 -16.04 -3.02
N PHE A 149 14.53 -14.71 -2.83
CA PHE A 149 15.29 -13.92 -1.88
C PHE A 149 16.78 -14.27 -1.94
N LEU A 150 17.38 -14.09 -3.09
CA LEU A 150 18.75 -14.50 -3.40
C LEU A 150 19.80 -13.85 -2.50
N GLN A 151 19.49 -12.69 -1.93
CA GLN A 151 20.38 -11.90 -1.08
C GLN A 151 20.22 -12.20 0.43
N ARG A 152 19.35 -13.12 0.84
CA ARG A 152 18.98 -13.38 2.25
C ARG A 152 20.18 -13.61 3.19
N ASP A 153 21.26 -14.20 2.68
CA ASP A 153 22.47 -14.52 3.46
C ASP A 153 23.54 -13.43 3.37
N LYS A 154 23.27 -12.30 2.72
CA LYS A 154 24.23 -11.20 2.58
C LYS A 154 24.19 -10.27 3.79
N ILE A 155 25.39 -9.86 4.23
CA ILE A 155 25.57 -8.89 5.32
C ILE A 155 26.52 -7.80 4.85
N PRO A 156 26.06 -6.54 4.82
CA PRO A 156 24.73 -6.03 5.15
C PRO A 156 23.71 -6.32 4.06
N LEU A 157 22.44 -6.59 4.44
CA LEU A 157 21.40 -7.01 3.51
C LEU A 157 20.95 -5.89 2.56
N LEU A 158 20.64 -4.69 3.09
CA LEU A 158 20.08 -3.61 2.28
C LEU A 158 21.00 -3.18 1.11
N PRO A 159 22.31 -2.96 1.32
CA PRO A 159 23.22 -2.71 0.20
C PRO A 159 23.29 -3.82 -0.83
N ALA A 160 23.06 -5.08 -0.40
CA ALA A 160 23.03 -6.21 -1.33
C ALA A 160 21.76 -6.24 -2.19
N LEU A 161 20.67 -5.57 -1.76
CA LEU A 161 19.43 -5.45 -2.53
C LEU A 161 19.45 -4.24 -3.49
N ASP A 162 20.25 -3.20 -3.18
CA ASP A 162 20.25 -1.92 -3.89
C ASP A 162 21.06 -1.91 -5.22
N GLY A 163 21.87 -2.91 -5.48
CA GLY A 163 22.78 -2.89 -6.62
C GLY A 163 22.10 -3.28 -7.94
N PRO A 164 22.42 -2.60 -9.07
CA PRO A 164 21.86 -2.96 -10.38
C PRO A 164 22.20 -4.39 -10.82
N ASN A 165 23.34 -4.92 -10.37
CA ASN A 165 23.77 -6.29 -10.64
C ASN A 165 22.99 -7.33 -9.82
N ASN A 166 22.27 -6.90 -8.80
CA ASN A 166 21.49 -7.75 -7.91
C ASN A 166 19.98 -7.65 -8.19
N PHE A 167 19.58 -6.76 -9.10
CA PHE A 167 18.19 -6.61 -9.51
C PHE A 167 17.76 -7.80 -10.34
N ASP A 168 16.73 -8.52 -9.84
CA ASP A 168 16.06 -9.58 -10.58
C ASP A 168 14.63 -9.13 -10.93
N ARG A 169 14.35 -9.09 -12.22
CA ARG A 169 13.06 -8.62 -12.78
C ARG A 169 11.84 -9.32 -12.19
N GLY A 170 11.97 -10.56 -11.77
CA GLY A 170 10.88 -11.36 -11.21
C GLY A 170 10.87 -11.39 -9.69
N ASP A 171 12.02 -11.22 -9.04
CA ASP A 171 12.18 -11.43 -7.60
C ASP A 171 12.31 -10.14 -6.79
N SER A 172 12.83 -9.04 -7.35
CA SER A 172 13.02 -7.77 -6.60
C SER A 172 11.71 -7.25 -6.03
N TYR A 173 10.65 -7.18 -6.84
CA TYR A 173 9.31 -6.82 -6.36
C TYR A 173 8.82 -7.76 -5.26
N VAL A 174 8.92 -9.07 -5.49
CA VAL A 174 8.41 -10.10 -4.58
C VAL A 174 9.18 -10.07 -3.26
N THR A 175 10.51 -9.95 -3.32
CA THR A 175 11.37 -9.79 -2.14
C THR A 175 11.03 -8.52 -1.37
N SER A 176 10.77 -7.38 -2.05
CA SER A 176 10.38 -6.14 -1.35
C SER A 176 9.07 -6.29 -0.57
N LYS A 177 8.11 -7.07 -1.09
CA LYS A 177 6.86 -7.38 -0.39
C LYS A 177 7.07 -8.37 0.76
N LEU A 178 7.91 -9.40 0.59
CA LEU A 178 8.26 -10.35 1.64
C LEU A 178 8.92 -9.66 2.84
N LEU A 179 9.83 -8.71 2.61
CA LEU A 179 10.44 -7.93 3.68
C LEU A 179 9.39 -7.17 4.50
N GLY A 180 8.34 -6.67 3.86
CA GLY A 180 7.20 -6.03 4.54
C GLY A 180 6.41 -7.01 5.42
N GLU A 181 6.23 -8.25 4.98
CA GLU A 181 5.59 -9.32 5.77
C GLU A 181 6.44 -9.69 6.99
N MET A 182 7.72 -9.94 6.78
CA MET A 182 8.67 -10.23 7.87
C MET A 182 8.73 -9.10 8.90
N PHE A 183 8.67 -7.85 8.45
CA PHE A 183 8.59 -6.70 9.35
C PHE A 183 7.29 -6.71 10.17
N LEU A 184 6.14 -6.99 9.55
CA LEU A 184 4.87 -7.01 10.27
C LEU A 184 4.88 -8.07 11.38
N TRP A 185 5.40 -9.26 11.13
CA TRP A 185 5.49 -10.31 12.15
C TRP A 185 6.28 -9.88 13.38
N ASN A 186 7.33 -9.08 13.19
CA ASN A 186 8.06 -8.50 14.33
C ASN A 186 7.29 -7.32 14.94
N LEU A 187 6.65 -6.47 14.14
CA LEU A 187 5.95 -5.27 14.60
C LEU A 187 4.82 -5.58 15.58
N VAL A 188 4.07 -6.65 15.33
CA VAL A 188 2.89 -7.01 16.14
C VAL A 188 3.23 -7.44 17.57
N GLU A 189 4.49 -7.75 17.86
CA GLU A 189 4.96 -7.96 19.22
C GLU A 189 4.98 -6.66 20.05
N TYR A 190 5.02 -5.50 19.39
CA TYR A 190 5.13 -4.18 19.99
C TYR A 190 3.85 -3.35 19.87
N VAL A 191 2.88 -3.79 19.08
CA VAL A 191 1.63 -3.07 18.79
C VAL A 191 0.44 -3.92 19.21
N SER A 192 -0.33 -3.44 20.20
CA SER A 192 -1.53 -4.14 20.62
C SER A 192 -2.67 -3.98 19.61
N ALA A 193 -3.37 -5.07 19.32
CA ALA A 193 -4.62 -5.06 18.55
C ALA A 193 -5.74 -4.21 19.20
N ASN A 194 -5.60 -3.88 20.49
CA ASN A 194 -6.52 -2.97 21.17
C ASN A 194 -6.26 -1.50 20.81
N ASP A 195 -5.04 -1.18 20.37
CA ASP A 195 -4.64 0.17 19.99
C ASP A 195 -4.81 0.37 18.47
N VAL A 196 -4.20 -0.50 17.65
CA VAL A 196 -4.25 -0.45 16.18
C VAL A 196 -4.26 -1.88 15.64
N ILE A 197 -5.20 -2.20 14.76
CA ILE A 197 -5.20 -3.44 14.01
C ILE A 197 -4.36 -3.23 12.75
N VAL A 198 -3.23 -3.94 12.64
CA VAL A 198 -2.36 -3.89 11.47
C VAL A 198 -2.40 -5.24 10.78
N ASN A 199 -2.67 -5.25 9.47
CA ASN A 199 -2.71 -6.48 8.69
C ASN A 199 -2.15 -6.26 7.27
N LEU A 200 -1.89 -7.37 6.58
CA LEU A 200 -1.49 -7.41 5.17
C LEU A 200 -2.67 -7.87 4.33
N ALA A 201 -2.90 -7.22 3.19
CA ALA A 201 -3.97 -7.60 2.30
C ALA A 201 -3.45 -7.83 0.86
N ASP A 202 -3.72 -9.03 0.33
CA ASP A 202 -3.41 -9.42 -1.04
C ASP A 202 -4.65 -9.22 -1.94
N PRO A 203 -4.59 -8.28 -2.91
CA PRO A 203 -5.65 -8.10 -3.89
C PRO A 203 -5.68 -9.18 -4.96
N ALA A 204 -4.73 -10.11 -4.94
CA ALA A 204 -4.37 -11.03 -6.02
C ALA A 204 -3.94 -10.32 -7.31
N MET A 205 -3.88 -11.06 -8.43
CA MET A 205 -3.61 -10.44 -9.72
C MET A 205 -4.78 -9.54 -10.14
N VAL A 206 -4.50 -8.27 -10.43
CA VAL A 206 -5.50 -7.29 -10.85
C VAL A 206 -5.17 -6.78 -12.25
N ARG A 207 -6.13 -6.94 -13.17
CA ARG A 207 -6.00 -6.46 -14.56
C ARG A 207 -6.07 -4.94 -14.65
N GLY A 208 -5.37 -4.37 -15.63
CA GLY A 208 -5.48 -2.94 -15.93
C GLY A 208 -4.89 -2.01 -14.88
N THR A 209 -4.06 -2.53 -13.96
CA THR A 209 -3.30 -1.68 -13.04
C THR A 209 -2.02 -1.18 -13.67
N ASN A 210 -1.57 0.01 -13.22
CA ASN A 210 -0.28 0.58 -13.65
C ASN A 210 0.92 -0.03 -12.91
N LEU A 211 0.75 -1.14 -12.21
CA LEU A 211 1.82 -1.77 -11.45
C LEU A 211 2.98 -2.22 -12.36
N ALA A 212 2.64 -2.82 -13.51
CA ALA A 212 3.58 -3.30 -14.52
C ALA A 212 3.58 -2.45 -15.80
N ARG A 213 3.47 -1.12 -15.68
CA ARG A 213 3.39 -0.19 -16.83
C ARG A 213 4.65 -0.15 -17.68
N ASP A 214 5.77 -0.61 -17.14
CA ASP A 214 7.07 -0.58 -17.81
C ASP A 214 7.31 -1.81 -18.71
N VAL A 215 6.32 -2.68 -18.90
CA VAL A 215 6.41 -3.80 -19.84
C VAL A 215 6.56 -3.24 -21.27
N GLN A 216 7.79 -3.25 -21.77
CA GLN A 216 8.12 -2.90 -23.15
C GLN A 216 8.28 -4.18 -23.98
N GLY A 217 7.84 -4.12 -25.24
CA GLY A 217 7.90 -5.27 -26.16
C GLY A 217 6.52 -5.86 -26.46
N GLY A 218 6.09 -5.77 -27.73
CA GLY A 218 4.73 -6.08 -28.17
C GLY A 218 4.22 -7.47 -27.76
N GLY A 219 5.07 -8.51 -27.89
CA GLY A 219 4.67 -9.89 -27.56
C GLY A 219 4.50 -10.13 -26.06
N MET A 220 5.44 -9.68 -25.23
CA MET A 220 5.38 -9.83 -23.77
C MET A 220 4.24 -9.01 -23.17
N LYS A 221 4.07 -7.76 -23.61
CA LYS A 221 2.97 -6.89 -23.20
C LYS A 221 1.63 -7.52 -23.55
N MET A 222 1.49 -8.09 -24.73
CA MET A 222 0.27 -8.76 -25.17
C MET A 222 0.00 -10.01 -24.33
N ALA A 223 1.00 -10.85 -24.05
CA ALA A 223 0.85 -12.03 -23.21
C ALA A 223 0.42 -11.68 -21.78
N VAL A 224 1.06 -10.71 -21.14
CA VAL A 224 0.70 -10.21 -19.79
C VAL A 224 -0.70 -9.61 -19.80
N THR A 225 -1.07 -8.87 -20.85
CA THR A 225 -2.42 -8.28 -20.99
C THR A 225 -3.49 -9.35 -21.15
N ILE A 226 -3.27 -10.34 -22.01
CA ILE A 226 -4.22 -11.45 -22.25
C ILE A 226 -4.37 -12.29 -20.98
N PHE A 227 -3.26 -12.69 -20.35
CA PHE A 227 -3.30 -13.46 -19.12
C PHE A 227 -3.98 -12.68 -18.00
N GLY A 228 -3.65 -11.41 -17.83
CA GLY A 228 -4.31 -10.51 -16.88
C GLY A 228 -5.81 -10.33 -17.17
N ALA A 229 -6.21 -10.29 -18.44
CA ALA A 229 -7.63 -10.18 -18.81
C ALA A 229 -8.43 -11.44 -18.47
N ILE A 230 -7.80 -12.62 -18.56
CA ILE A 230 -8.46 -13.93 -18.32
C ILE A 230 -8.44 -14.25 -16.82
N ALA A 231 -7.28 -14.14 -16.16
CA ALA A 231 -7.07 -14.58 -14.78
C ALA A 231 -7.14 -13.46 -13.75
N GLY A 232 -7.02 -12.20 -14.17
CA GLY A 232 -6.95 -11.05 -13.27
C GLY A 232 -8.32 -10.56 -12.80
N ARG A 233 -8.41 -10.24 -11.51
CA ARG A 233 -9.57 -9.56 -10.92
C ARG A 233 -9.72 -8.15 -11.50
N SER A 234 -10.94 -7.60 -11.51
CA SER A 234 -11.10 -6.17 -11.79
C SER A 234 -10.51 -5.33 -10.63
N PRO A 235 -10.08 -4.07 -10.87
CA PRO A 235 -9.61 -3.18 -9.79
C PRO A 235 -10.61 -3.06 -8.64
N LYS A 236 -11.90 -3.04 -8.95
CA LYS A 236 -12.98 -3.02 -7.96
C LYS A 236 -12.97 -4.26 -7.07
N VAL A 237 -12.82 -5.45 -7.65
CA VAL A 237 -12.75 -6.71 -6.90
C VAL A 237 -11.44 -6.81 -6.12
N GLY A 238 -10.31 -6.42 -6.71
CA GLY A 238 -9.03 -6.37 -5.99
C GLY A 238 -9.08 -5.43 -4.76
N ALA A 239 -9.62 -4.23 -4.94
CA ALA A 239 -9.76 -3.25 -3.87
C ALA A 239 -10.68 -3.72 -2.74
N SER A 240 -11.66 -4.59 -3.01
CA SER A 240 -12.55 -5.11 -1.95
C SER A 240 -11.80 -5.98 -0.92
N CYS A 241 -10.61 -6.50 -1.24
CA CYS A 241 -9.76 -7.17 -0.25
C CYS A 241 -9.26 -6.19 0.81
N TYR A 242 -8.91 -4.96 0.41
CA TYR A 242 -8.54 -3.90 1.36
C TYR A 242 -9.73 -3.48 2.22
N ILE A 243 -10.91 -3.34 1.60
CA ILE A 243 -12.12 -2.98 2.35
C ILE A 243 -12.47 -4.06 3.36
N ASP A 244 -12.39 -5.33 2.97
CA ASP A 244 -12.61 -6.45 3.89
C ASP A 244 -11.62 -6.40 5.07
N ALA A 245 -10.34 -6.12 4.80
CA ALA A 245 -9.29 -6.03 5.82
C ALA A 245 -9.51 -4.91 6.85
N VAL A 246 -10.11 -3.77 6.45
CA VAL A 246 -10.24 -2.59 7.33
C VAL A 246 -11.66 -2.32 7.81
N VAL A 247 -12.66 -3.04 7.30
CA VAL A 247 -14.08 -2.84 7.66
C VAL A 247 -14.72 -4.10 8.26
N ASN A 248 -14.40 -5.28 7.69
CA ASN A 248 -15.08 -6.52 8.06
C ASN A 248 -14.25 -7.40 9.02
N LYS A 249 -12.93 -7.21 9.08
CA LYS A 249 -12.04 -7.96 9.97
C LYS A 249 -11.79 -7.18 11.26
N GLY A 250 -11.74 -7.89 12.36
CA GLY A 250 -11.45 -7.33 13.67
C GLY A 250 -10.04 -7.67 14.15
N LYS A 251 -9.88 -7.74 15.47
CA LYS A 251 -8.59 -8.01 16.13
C LYS A 251 -7.97 -9.34 15.76
N GLU A 252 -8.76 -10.30 15.34
CA GLU A 252 -8.33 -11.60 14.84
C GLU A 252 -7.46 -11.52 13.57
N SER A 253 -7.50 -10.39 12.87
CA SER A 253 -6.68 -10.14 11.68
C SER A 253 -5.36 -9.43 11.96
N HIS A 254 -5.11 -9.05 13.23
CA HIS A 254 -3.89 -8.34 13.60
C HIS A 254 -2.66 -9.23 13.40
N GLY A 255 -1.67 -8.74 12.66
CA GLY A 255 -0.46 -9.52 12.33
C GLY A 255 -0.65 -10.55 11.21
N CYS A 256 -1.86 -10.68 10.67
CA CYS A 256 -2.18 -11.72 9.71
C CYS A 256 -2.10 -11.23 8.25
N PHE A 257 -1.90 -12.20 7.37
CA PHE A 257 -1.99 -12.03 5.93
C PHE A 257 -3.40 -12.40 5.44
N LEU A 258 -4.06 -11.46 4.76
CA LEU A 258 -5.39 -11.67 4.20
C LEU A 258 -5.28 -11.96 2.70
N MET A 259 -5.60 -13.19 2.31
CA MET A 259 -5.62 -13.61 0.92
C MET A 259 -7.03 -14.09 0.56
N SER A 260 -7.57 -13.57 -0.54
CA SER A 260 -8.94 -13.91 -0.99
C SER A 260 -10.00 -13.78 0.12
N TRP A 261 -9.96 -12.67 0.89
CA TRP A 261 -10.85 -12.33 2.03
C TRP A 261 -10.77 -13.29 3.22
N LYS A 262 -9.79 -14.18 3.25
CA LYS A 262 -9.54 -15.11 4.35
C LYS A 262 -8.29 -14.71 5.12
N ILE A 263 -8.32 -14.92 6.42
CA ILE A 263 -7.17 -14.71 7.30
C ILE A 263 -6.25 -15.93 7.18
N HIS A 264 -4.98 -15.65 6.98
CA HIS A 264 -3.88 -16.61 7.09
C HIS A 264 -2.93 -16.09 8.16
N PRO A 265 -2.57 -16.93 9.14
CA PRO A 265 -1.65 -16.53 10.20
C PRO A 265 -0.28 -16.17 9.65
#